data_fa1794b093a5214d7964307c1dff0d7e
#
_entry.id   fa1794b093a5214d7964307c1dff0d7e
#
_cell.length_a   1.000
_cell.length_b   1.000
_cell.length_c   1.000
_cell.angle_alpha   90.00
_cell.angle_beta   90.00
_cell.angle_gamma   90.00
#
_symmetry.space_group_name_H-M   'P 1'
#
loop_
_entity.id
_entity.type
_entity.pdbx_description
1 polymer ?
#
loop_
_entity_poly.entity_id
_entity_poly.type
_entity_poly.pdbx_seq_one_letter_code
_entity_poly.pdbx_strand_id
1 'polypeptide(L)'
;LEVLSELVARDILDIKVASVKNDVGIYHDKLGILIDKDDNKIVFYGSPNSSVNAYQNNYEKVRVVRSWVAGEGDSVDDEVTEFDKLWDNQNEFLDVYNFMDSIKKSILNVIEERKFIKKNSEPIKLFDYQENAIQKWVENGYNGFYIMATGTGKTWTAIYSAKKLIEDFPSLVVIAAPYKHLVKQWAEDVQKAFKDASILLISSENHQWYSIAKQLIIAQKYDPEKQIILITTIKSFYSDKFKNVMDLSSQEKLLIVDEAHRFTQRDEELHTTFKYMLGLSATPVNGKNNAAGVDLVNFFGGQVFNLPIEEALERHFLVPYNYHPIFVSATEDEENRFNQISANMASCFHEGVLIDPERFVKYVRARLRVISMAENKISHIDEFIKQIPIKDHFIVYCGDGRLFDGQRDDEIRHIQFVKDRLYNLGIKSSQFTATESMDRRMELVDMFNNNEVASLVAIRCLDEGINIPSIKSALILSSNDDYREFVQRRGRILRKYGDKKSADIYDVIVLPSGLTPKMAVIELRRYYEYARLALNHDGLLAQLDALLNEYNLTLDDVMFYTEINTEVDLDD
;
A
#
# COMPACT_ATOMS: atom_id res chain seq x y z
N LEU A 1 9.13 5.61 -22.20
CA LEU A 1 10.52 5.88 -21.80
C LEU A 1 11.40 4.66 -21.98
N GLU A 2 11.01 3.45 -21.56
CA GLU A 2 11.82 2.22 -21.68
C GLU A 2 12.20 1.88 -23.11
N VAL A 3 11.26 1.89 -24.04
CA VAL A 3 11.52 1.63 -25.46
C VAL A 3 12.45 2.68 -26.05
N LEU A 4 12.23 3.96 -25.76
CA LEU A 4 13.10 5.05 -26.21
C LEU A 4 14.52 4.90 -25.65
N SER A 5 14.63 4.57 -24.36
CA SER A 5 15.91 4.35 -23.70
C SER A 5 16.68 3.16 -24.30
N GLU A 6 15.99 2.08 -24.63
CA GLU A 6 16.61 0.90 -25.24
C GLU A 6 17.07 1.17 -26.68
N LEU A 7 16.28 1.93 -27.44
CA LEU A 7 16.66 2.33 -28.81
C LEU A 7 17.88 3.26 -28.83
N VAL A 8 17.95 4.21 -27.86
CA VAL A 8 19.13 5.09 -27.70
C VAL A 8 20.34 4.28 -27.24
N ALA A 9 20.18 3.32 -26.33
CA ALA A 9 21.26 2.47 -25.81
C ALA A 9 21.85 1.54 -26.89
N ARG A 10 21.06 1.17 -27.90
CA ARG A 10 21.47 0.33 -29.04
C ARG A 10 21.96 1.14 -30.23
N ASP A 11 22.09 2.45 -30.12
CA ASP A 11 22.38 3.37 -31.21
C ASP A 11 21.43 3.23 -32.44
N ILE A 12 20.17 2.80 -32.15
CA ILE A 12 19.09 2.71 -33.16
C ILE A 12 18.32 4.03 -33.23
N LEU A 13 18.30 4.81 -32.16
CA LEU A 13 17.67 6.12 -32.08
C LEU A 13 18.68 7.16 -31.62
N ASP A 14 18.84 8.21 -32.41
CA ASP A 14 19.57 9.43 -32.02
C ASP A 14 18.58 10.55 -31.72
N ILE A 15 18.87 11.37 -30.70
CA ILE A 15 18.05 12.48 -30.27
C ILE A 15 18.89 13.74 -30.17
N LYS A 16 18.42 14.82 -30.79
CA LYS A 16 19.01 16.15 -30.65
C LYS A 16 17.97 17.14 -30.10
N VAL A 17 18.42 18.20 -29.47
CA VAL A 17 17.59 19.26 -28.93
C VAL A 17 17.84 20.53 -29.74
N ALA A 18 16.77 21.11 -30.29
CA ALA A 18 16.86 22.37 -31.04
C ALA A 18 16.29 23.53 -30.21
N SER A 19 16.98 24.65 -30.16
CA SER A 19 16.53 25.92 -29.57
C SER A 19 16.65 27.09 -30.54
N VAL A 20 15.79 28.08 -30.41
CA VAL A 20 15.84 29.31 -31.22
C VAL A 20 16.99 30.18 -30.74
N LYS A 21 17.86 30.65 -31.68
CA LYS A 21 19.08 31.43 -31.40
C LYS A 21 18.85 32.72 -30.63
N ASN A 22 17.67 33.31 -30.67
CA ASN A 22 17.38 34.63 -30.11
C ASN A 22 16.54 34.60 -28.81
N ASP A 23 16.40 33.49 -28.14
CA ASP A 23 15.62 33.26 -26.91
C ASP A 23 14.14 33.78 -26.95
N VAL A 24 13.67 34.20 -28.11
CA VAL A 24 12.30 34.72 -28.31
C VAL A 24 11.61 33.86 -29.36
N GLY A 25 10.87 32.87 -28.89
CA GLY A 25 10.08 31.99 -29.74
C GLY A 25 10.21 30.52 -29.37
N ILE A 26 9.40 29.70 -30.04
CA ILE A 26 9.40 28.23 -29.87
C ILE A 26 9.60 27.62 -31.28
N TYR A 27 10.52 26.69 -31.40
CA TYR A 27 10.59 25.82 -32.56
C TYR A 27 9.41 24.86 -32.55
N HIS A 28 8.57 24.91 -33.56
CA HIS A 28 7.30 24.21 -33.60
C HIS A 28 7.03 23.57 -34.97
N ASP A 29 8.01 22.91 -35.49
CA ASP A 29 7.85 22.17 -36.74
C ASP A 29 7.45 20.71 -36.48
N LYS A 30 6.74 20.11 -37.41
CA LYS A 30 6.25 18.74 -37.35
C LYS A 30 6.44 18.08 -38.70
N LEU A 31 7.66 17.64 -38.91
CA LEU A 31 8.12 16.95 -40.10
C LEU A 31 8.44 15.50 -39.72
N GLY A 32 8.08 14.56 -40.59
CA GLY A 32 8.55 13.19 -40.51
C GLY A 32 9.03 12.72 -41.90
N ILE A 33 10.19 12.08 -41.93
CA ILE A 33 10.80 11.51 -43.11
C ILE A 33 10.95 10.02 -42.89
N LEU A 34 10.42 9.22 -43.82
CA LEU A 34 10.60 7.76 -43.84
C LEU A 34 11.40 7.41 -45.08
N ILE A 35 12.43 6.61 -44.89
CA ILE A 35 13.31 6.14 -45.99
C ILE A 35 13.32 4.61 -45.94
N ASP A 36 13.04 3.96 -47.06
CA ASP A 36 13.15 2.52 -47.20
C ASP A 36 14.55 2.08 -47.67
N LYS A 37 14.75 0.76 -47.72
CA LYS A 37 16.04 0.18 -48.18
C LYS A 37 16.40 0.46 -49.63
N ASP A 38 15.45 0.88 -50.43
CA ASP A 38 15.63 1.19 -51.87
C ASP A 38 15.71 2.72 -52.09
N ASP A 39 15.93 3.50 -51.02
CA ASP A 39 16.02 4.97 -50.98
C ASP A 39 14.74 5.69 -51.42
N ASN A 40 13.57 5.01 -51.38
CA ASN A 40 12.32 5.71 -51.56
C ASN A 40 11.98 6.50 -50.31
N LYS A 41 11.57 7.74 -50.48
CA LYS A 41 11.33 8.67 -49.37
C LYS A 41 9.86 9.10 -49.32
N ILE A 42 9.31 9.11 -48.13
CA ILE A 42 8.02 9.73 -47.82
C ILE A 42 8.27 10.83 -46.81
N VAL A 43 7.81 12.03 -47.13
CA VAL A 43 7.84 13.17 -46.22
C VAL A 43 6.41 13.51 -45.86
N PHE A 44 6.15 13.67 -44.58
CA PHE A 44 4.86 14.15 -44.11
C PHE A 44 5.05 15.30 -43.12
N TYR A 45 4.25 16.34 -43.28
CA TYR A 45 4.27 17.53 -42.45
C TYR A 45 2.86 18.10 -42.26
N GLY A 46 2.64 18.75 -41.11
CA GLY A 46 1.31 19.28 -40.76
C GLY A 46 1.17 19.74 -39.33
N SER A 47 -0.07 19.82 -38.87
CA SER A 47 -0.39 20.25 -37.53
C SER A 47 -0.28 19.19 -36.43
N PRO A 48 -0.29 17.85 -36.69
CA PRO A 48 -0.37 16.87 -35.62
C PRO A 48 0.86 16.83 -34.75
N ASN A 49 0.66 16.93 -33.43
CA ASN A 49 1.67 16.56 -32.45
C ASN A 49 1.77 15.04 -32.36
N SER A 50 2.95 14.48 -32.10
CA SER A 50 3.14 13.05 -31.81
C SER A 50 2.53 12.68 -30.45
N SER A 51 1.23 12.83 -30.30
CA SER A 51 0.47 12.53 -29.10
C SER A 51 -0.76 11.70 -29.43
N VAL A 52 -1.21 10.89 -28.46
CA VAL A 52 -2.42 10.06 -28.61
C VAL A 52 -3.65 10.92 -28.94
N ASN A 53 -3.75 12.12 -28.37
CA ASN A 53 -4.86 13.03 -28.64
C ASN A 53 -4.86 13.55 -30.07
N ALA A 54 -3.69 13.82 -30.65
CA ALA A 54 -3.57 14.27 -32.05
C ALA A 54 -4.05 13.19 -33.02
N TYR A 55 -3.72 11.92 -32.76
CA TYR A 55 -4.09 10.81 -33.65
C TYR A 55 -5.51 10.28 -33.45
N GLN A 56 -6.14 10.49 -32.28
CA GLN A 56 -7.42 9.88 -31.95
C GLN A 56 -8.58 10.86 -31.76
N ASN A 57 -8.31 12.10 -31.32
CA ASN A 57 -9.37 13.01 -30.87
C ASN A 57 -9.39 14.37 -31.57
N ASN A 58 -8.30 14.77 -32.23
CA ASN A 58 -8.22 16.07 -32.90
C ASN A 58 -8.43 15.94 -34.41
N TYR A 59 -9.01 16.97 -35.02
CA TYR A 59 -8.98 17.10 -36.48
C TYR A 59 -7.64 17.66 -36.89
N GLU A 60 -6.79 16.83 -37.50
CA GLU A 60 -5.44 17.21 -37.90
C GLU A 60 -5.30 17.07 -39.42
N LYS A 61 -4.53 17.97 -40.00
CA LYS A 61 -4.27 17.95 -41.45
C LYS A 61 -2.81 17.64 -41.72
N VAL A 62 -2.56 16.58 -42.44
CA VAL A 62 -1.22 16.14 -42.83
C VAL A 62 -1.07 16.20 -44.33
N ARG A 63 -0.01 16.81 -44.82
CA ARG A 63 0.41 16.71 -46.22
C ARG A 63 1.47 15.63 -46.33
N VAL A 64 1.34 14.79 -47.34
CA VAL A 64 2.29 13.71 -47.64
C VAL A 64 2.80 13.87 -49.04
N VAL A 65 4.13 13.83 -49.22
CA VAL A 65 4.81 13.83 -50.51
C VAL A 65 5.76 12.63 -50.62
N ARG A 66 5.97 12.12 -51.82
CA ARG A 66 6.67 10.86 -52.08
C ARG A 66 7.68 11.01 -53.21
N SER A 67 8.90 10.50 -53.06
CA SER A 67 9.99 10.65 -54.03
C SER A 67 9.71 10.02 -55.37
N TRP A 68 8.86 8.98 -55.42
CA TRP A 68 8.54 8.22 -56.67
C TRP A 68 7.31 8.74 -57.42
N VAL A 69 6.70 9.82 -56.93
CA VAL A 69 5.55 10.41 -57.61
C VAL A 69 5.98 11.60 -58.46
N ALA A 70 5.60 11.58 -59.72
CA ALA A 70 5.99 12.66 -60.64
C ALA A 70 5.50 14.03 -60.16
N GLY A 71 6.40 14.98 -59.98
CA GLY A 71 6.17 16.33 -59.50
C GLY A 71 6.20 16.47 -57.95
N GLU A 72 6.43 15.41 -57.19
CA GLU A 72 6.64 15.46 -55.74
C GLU A 72 8.11 15.34 -55.33
N GLY A 73 8.99 14.82 -56.22
CA GLY A 73 10.38 14.50 -55.89
C GLY A 73 11.19 15.71 -55.42
N ASP A 74 11.13 16.84 -56.14
CA ASP A 74 11.84 18.07 -55.76
C ASP A 74 11.43 18.54 -54.34
N SER A 75 10.15 18.46 -54.01
CA SER A 75 9.67 18.82 -52.67
C SER A 75 10.18 17.86 -51.57
N VAL A 76 10.35 16.58 -51.89
CA VAL A 76 10.95 15.59 -50.95
C VAL A 76 12.42 15.91 -50.72
N ASP A 77 13.17 16.20 -51.80
CA ASP A 77 14.60 16.49 -51.70
C ASP A 77 14.89 17.81 -50.97
N ASP A 78 14.04 18.82 -51.13
CA ASP A 78 14.11 20.08 -50.40
C ASP A 78 13.93 19.87 -48.90
N GLU A 79 12.88 19.14 -48.47
CA GLU A 79 12.58 18.88 -47.07
C GLU A 79 13.66 18.00 -46.40
N VAL A 80 14.17 17.00 -47.10
CA VAL A 80 15.29 16.17 -46.62
C VAL A 80 16.54 17.01 -46.43
N THR A 81 16.85 17.87 -47.41
CA THR A 81 18.02 18.76 -47.33
C THR A 81 17.89 19.76 -46.17
N GLU A 82 16.71 20.31 -45.95
CA GLU A 82 16.46 21.21 -44.82
C GLU A 82 16.59 20.48 -43.49
N PHE A 83 16.07 19.26 -43.38
CA PHE A 83 16.21 18.44 -42.18
C PHE A 83 17.69 18.09 -41.91
N ASP A 84 18.46 17.71 -42.92
CA ASP A 84 19.87 17.38 -42.77
C ASP A 84 20.71 18.60 -42.32
N LYS A 85 20.43 19.79 -42.86
CA LYS A 85 21.05 21.04 -42.38
C LYS A 85 20.70 21.34 -40.94
N LEU A 86 19.44 21.10 -40.54
CA LEU A 86 19.01 21.25 -39.17
C LEU A 86 19.74 20.25 -38.27
N TRP A 87 19.76 18.98 -38.65
CA TRP A 87 20.39 17.91 -37.90
C TRP A 87 21.88 18.14 -37.66
N ASP A 88 22.56 18.71 -38.65
CA ASP A 88 24.00 19.03 -38.63
C ASP A 88 24.30 20.41 -38.03
N ASN A 89 23.32 21.05 -37.36
CA ASN A 89 23.45 22.38 -36.76
C ASN A 89 23.89 23.48 -37.74
N GLN A 90 23.42 23.39 -38.99
CA GLN A 90 23.74 24.36 -40.06
C GLN A 90 22.58 25.32 -40.34
N ASN A 91 21.53 25.32 -39.50
CA ASN A 91 20.38 26.20 -39.62
C ASN A 91 20.70 27.61 -39.12
N GLU A 92 20.21 28.65 -39.82
CA GLU A 92 20.51 30.05 -39.47
C GLU A 92 19.75 30.54 -38.22
N PHE A 93 18.59 29.93 -37.91
CA PHE A 93 17.67 30.38 -36.85
C PHE A 93 17.69 29.49 -35.60
N LEU A 94 18.25 28.28 -35.69
CA LEU A 94 18.23 27.29 -34.63
C LEU A 94 19.65 26.84 -34.27
N ASP A 95 19.87 26.63 -32.98
CA ASP A 95 21.00 25.89 -32.44
C ASP A 95 20.56 24.47 -32.10
N VAL A 96 21.30 23.48 -32.56
CA VAL A 96 21.02 22.06 -32.34
C VAL A 96 22.14 21.43 -31.53
N TYR A 97 21.74 20.85 -30.39
CA TYR A 97 22.63 20.24 -29.43
C TYR A 97 22.45 18.73 -29.42
N ASN A 98 23.55 18.00 -29.28
CA ASN A 98 23.48 16.58 -29.00
C ASN A 98 22.82 16.32 -27.63
N PHE A 99 22.09 15.25 -27.54
CA PHE A 99 21.49 14.82 -26.27
C PHE A 99 22.61 14.67 -25.23
N MET A 100 22.53 15.43 -24.13
CA MET A 100 23.66 15.58 -23.20
C MET A 100 24.11 14.20 -22.69
N ASP A 101 25.41 13.92 -22.75
CA ASP A 101 26.01 12.65 -22.31
C ASP A 101 25.69 12.29 -20.87
N SER A 102 25.49 13.28 -20.03
CA SER A 102 25.05 13.06 -18.64
C SER A 102 23.62 12.46 -18.54
N ILE A 103 22.71 12.90 -19.42
CA ILE A 103 21.34 12.37 -19.48
C ILE A 103 21.36 10.98 -20.12
N LYS A 104 22.14 10.81 -21.20
CA LYS A 104 22.36 9.51 -21.85
C LYS A 104 22.93 8.51 -20.84
N LYS A 105 23.92 8.90 -20.05
CA LYS A 105 24.56 8.07 -19.02
C LYS A 105 23.61 7.73 -17.87
N SER A 106 22.76 8.66 -17.41
CA SER A 106 21.74 8.41 -16.40
C SER A 106 20.67 7.44 -16.89
N ILE A 107 20.23 7.56 -18.14
CA ILE A 107 19.30 6.63 -18.78
C ILE A 107 19.93 5.23 -18.91
N LEU A 108 21.19 5.14 -19.33
CA LEU A 108 21.93 3.89 -19.44
C LEU A 108 22.12 3.21 -18.08
N ASN A 109 22.43 3.96 -17.02
CA ASN A 109 22.55 3.43 -15.67
C ASN A 109 21.23 2.82 -15.19
N VAL A 110 20.10 3.48 -15.42
CA VAL A 110 18.77 2.95 -15.09
C VAL A 110 18.49 1.64 -15.83
N ILE A 111 18.92 1.54 -17.08
CA ILE A 111 18.76 0.32 -17.89
C ILE A 111 19.67 -0.80 -17.38
N GLU A 112 20.94 -0.50 -17.06
CA GLU A 112 21.88 -1.47 -16.52
C GLU A 112 21.43 -1.98 -15.13
N GLU A 113 20.96 -1.11 -14.25
CA GLU A 113 20.38 -1.50 -12.98
C GLU A 113 19.15 -2.41 -13.17
N ARG A 114 18.26 -2.09 -14.10
CA ARG A 114 17.10 -2.94 -14.43
C ARG A 114 17.49 -4.25 -15.09
N LYS A 115 18.47 -4.26 -15.99
CA LYS A 115 19.03 -5.49 -16.56
C LYS A 115 19.71 -6.35 -15.51
N PHE A 116 20.40 -5.73 -14.54
CA PHE A 116 21.02 -6.41 -13.41
C PHE A 116 19.94 -7.05 -12.51
N ILE A 117 18.85 -6.32 -12.21
CA ILE A 117 17.69 -6.83 -11.50
C ILE A 117 16.99 -7.95 -12.29
N LYS A 118 16.80 -7.79 -13.61
CA LYS A 118 16.24 -8.84 -14.49
C LYS A 118 17.12 -10.11 -14.56
N LYS A 119 18.44 -9.95 -14.52
CA LYS A 119 19.40 -11.05 -14.69
C LYS A 119 19.65 -11.83 -13.39
N ASN A 120 19.49 -11.15 -12.25
CA ASN A 120 19.80 -11.72 -10.91
C ASN A 120 18.55 -12.04 -10.06
N SER A 121 17.34 -11.85 -10.57
CA SER A 121 16.14 -12.31 -9.87
C SER A 121 16.04 -13.83 -10.01
N GLU A 122 16.61 -14.57 -9.07
CA GLU A 122 16.24 -15.97 -8.88
C GLU A 122 14.71 -16.06 -8.73
N PRO A 123 14.08 -17.10 -9.28
CA PRO A 123 12.65 -17.30 -9.09
C PRO A 123 12.38 -17.35 -7.58
N ILE A 124 11.41 -16.58 -7.12
CA ILE A 124 11.03 -16.55 -5.72
C ILE A 124 10.58 -17.95 -5.35
N LYS A 125 11.28 -18.55 -4.40
CA LYS A 125 10.95 -19.87 -3.88
C LYS A 125 9.82 -19.70 -2.85
N LEU A 126 8.68 -20.28 -3.14
CA LEU A 126 7.57 -20.35 -2.22
C LEU A 126 7.90 -21.25 -1.02
N PHE A 127 7.29 -20.94 0.11
CA PHE A 127 7.28 -21.84 1.24
C PHE A 127 6.24 -22.97 1.01
N ASP A 128 6.42 -24.09 1.68
CA ASP A 128 5.53 -25.26 1.61
C ASP A 128 4.06 -24.93 1.89
N TYR A 129 3.79 -24.06 2.86
CA TYR A 129 2.42 -23.62 3.18
C TYR A 129 1.81 -22.76 2.07
N GLN A 130 2.61 -21.99 1.32
CA GLN A 130 2.13 -21.20 0.20
C GLN A 130 1.74 -22.10 -0.97
N GLU A 131 2.57 -23.10 -1.27
CA GLU A 131 2.24 -24.11 -2.28
C GLU A 131 0.97 -24.89 -1.90
N ASN A 132 0.83 -25.26 -0.62
CA ASN A 132 -0.38 -25.91 -0.10
C ASN A 132 -1.62 -25.01 -0.22
N ALA A 133 -1.50 -23.71 0.09
CA ALA A 133 -2.59 -22.76 -0.06
C ALA A 133 -3.06 -22.66 -1.52
N ILE A 134 -2.12 -22.58 -2.46
CA ILE A 134 -2.40 -22.55 -3.90
C ILE A 134 -3.10 -23.83 -4.33
N GLN A 135 -2.58 -25.00 -3.91
CA GLN A 135 -3.16 -26.30 -4.24
C GLN A 135 -4.61 -26.42 -3.76
N LYS A 136 -4.89 -26.04 -2.52
CA LYS A 136 -6.26 -26.05 -1.97
C LYS A 136 -7.21 -25.13 -2.71
N TRP A 137 -6.74 -23.97 -3.15
CA TRP A 137 -7.55 -23.04 -3.94
C TRP A 137 -7.87 -23.60 -5.34
N VAL A 138 -6.91 -24.27 -5.97
CA VAL A 138 -7.11 -24.99 -7.23
C VAL A 138 -8.14 -26.12 -7.05
N GLU A 139 -8.00 -26.93 -6.00
CA GLU A 139 -8.93 -28.01 -5.66
C GLU A 139 -10.35 -27.51 -5.38
N ASN A 140 -10.49 -26.27 -4.89
CA ASN A 140 -11.78 -25.61 -4.67
C ASN A 140 -12.30 -24.86 -5.93
N GLY A 141 -11.81 -25.21 -7.13
CA GLY A 141 -12.28 -24.65 -8.40
C GLY A 141 -11.85 -23.19 -8.61
N TYR A 142 -10.69 -22.79 -8.07
CA TYR A 142 -10.13 -21.44 -8.17
C TYR A 142 -11.00 -20.37 -7.50
N ASN A 143 -11.71 -20.74 -6.45
CA ASN A 143 -12.48 -19.84 -5.61
C ASN A 143 -12.12 -20.08 -4.15
N GLY A 144 -12.02 -19.02 -3.34
CA GLY A 144 -11.73 -19.20 -1.93
C GLY A 144 -11.16 -17.98 -1.23
N PHE A 145 -10.94 -18.17 0.06
CA PHE A 145 -10.42 -17.14 0.94
C PHE A 145 -9.16 -17.62 1.67
N TYR A 146 -8.10 -16.82 1.63
CA TYR A 146 -6.90 -17.04 2.44
C TYR A 146 -6.94 -16.20 3.70
N ILE A 147 -7.01 -16.84 4.84
CA ILE A 147 -6.82 -16.22 6.15
C ILE A 147 -5.36 -16.43 6.54
N MET A 148 -4.52 -15.41 6.42
CA MET A 148 -3.09 -15.54 6.68
C MET A 148 -2.60 -14.37 7.52
N ALA A 149 -1.81 -14.65 8.55
CA ALA A 149 -1.22 -13.62 9.40
C ALA A 149 -0.44 -12.57 8.59
N THR A 150 -0.41 -11.34 9.07
CA THR A 150 0.37 -10.27 8.45
C THR A 150 1.85 -10.63 8.49
N GLY A 151 2.56 -10.43 7.38
CA GLY A 151 3.99 -10.74 7.28
C GLY A 151 4.31 -12.15 6.79
N THR A 152 3.30 -13.02 6.56
CA THR A 152 3.51 -14.39 6.05
C THR A 152 3.49 -14.50 4.52
N GLY A 153 3.48 -13.40 3.78
CA GLY A 153 3.59 -13.43 2.31
C GLY A 153 2.28 -13.68 1.56
N LYS A 154 1.13 -13.24 2.09
CA LYS A 154 -0.19 -13.28 1.41
C LYS A 154 -0.12 -12.84 -0.06
N THR A 155 0.52 -11.69 -0.31
CA THR A 155 0.68 -11.09 -1.65
C THR A 155 1.34 -12.06 -2.62
N TRP A 156 2.46 -12.68 -2.22
CA TRP A 156 3.17 -13.65 -3.06
C TRP A 156 2.37 -14.93 -3.29
N THR A 157 1.67 -15.43 -2.26
CA THR A 157 0.78 -16.58 -2.40
C THR A 157 -0.30 -16.29 -3.45
N ALA A 158 -0.93 -15.12 -3.39
CA ALA A 158 -1.97 -14.73 -4.34
C ALA A 158 -1.44 -14.48 -5.76
N ILE A 159 -0.25 -13.88 -5.91
CA ILE A 159 0.42 -13.70 -7.21
C ILE A 159 0.67 -15.07 -7.88
N TYR A 160 1.18 -16.03 -7.12
CA TYR A 160 1.43 -17.37 -7.65
C TYR A 160 0.14 -18.19 -7.84
N SER A 161 -0.93 -17.91 -7.08
CA SER A 161 -2.28 -18.43 -7.38
C SER A 161 -2.78 -17.92 -8.74
N ALA A 162 -2.63 -16.62 -9.02
CA ALA A 162 -2.96 -16.06 -10.32
C ALA A 162 -2.11 -16.67 -11.45
N LYS A 163 -0.81 -16.87 -11.19
CA LYS A 163 0.10 -17.50 -12.16
C LYS A 163 -0.35 -18.92 -12.49
N LYS A 164 -0.68 -19.71 -11.47
CA LYS A 164 -1.18 -21.07 -11.64
C LYS A 164 -2.48 -21.11 -12.44
N LEU A 165 -3.42 -20.19 -12.17
CA LEU A 165 -4.66 -20.10 -12.96
C LEU A 165 -4.39 -19.80 -14.43
N ILE A 166 -3.51 -18.82 -14.73
CA ILE A 166 -3.19 -18.43 -16.12
C ILE A 166 -2.51 -19.57 -16.87
N GLU A 167 -1.69 -20.39 -16.20
CA GLU A 167 -1.09 -21.60 -16.77
C GLU A 167 -2.15 -22.64 -17.17
N ASP A 168 -3.22 -22.75 -16.39
CA ASP A 168 -4.30 -23.71 -16.63
C ASP A 168 -5.38 -23.13 -17.59
N PHE A 169 -5.67 -21.83 -17.47
CA PHE A 169 -6.73 -21.14 -18.25
C PHE A 169 -6.33 -19.69 -18.57
N PRO A 170 -6.27 -19.26 -19.85
CA PRO A 170 -6.08 -17.87 -20.19
C PRO A 170 -7.13 -16.98 -19.53
N SER A 171 -6.72 -16.04 -18.71
CA SER A 171 -7.63 -15.24 -17.88
C SER A 171 -7.16 -13.78 -17.77
N LEU A 172 -8.13 -12.87 -17.66
CA LEU A 172 -7.88 -11.49 -17.25
C LEU A 172 -7.81 -11.45 -15.72
N VAL A 173 -6.70 -10.94 -15.18
CA VAL A 173 -6.53 -10.82 -13.72
C VAL A 173 -6.85 -9.40 -13.27
N VAL A 174 -7.69 -9.28 -12.26
CA VAL A 174 -8.02 -8.03 -11.57
C VAL A 174 -7.61 -8.16 -10.11
N ILE A 175 -6.81 -7.21 -9.64
CA ILE A 175 -6.38 -7.13 -8.24
C ILE A 175 -6.96 -5.85 -7.65
N ALA A 176 -7.82 -5.96 -6.65
CA ALA A 176 -8.41 -4.83 -5.93
C ALA A 176 -7.75 -4.68 -4.56
N ALA A 177 -7.18 -3.51 -4.28
CA ALA A 177 -6.55 -3.17 -3.00
C ALA A 177 -7.19 -1.92 -2.39
N PRO A 178 -7.21 -1.76 -1.05
CA PRO A 178 -7.91 -0.64 -0.43
C PRO A 178 -7.29 0.72 -0.75
N TYR A 179 -5.96 0.79 -0.87
CA TYR A 179 -5.23 2.07 -0.97
C TYR A 179 -4.34 2.16 -2.21
N LYS A 180 -4.12 3.39 -2.70
CA LYS A 180 -3.28 3.68 -3.88
C LYS A 180 -1.83 3.19 -3.74
N HIS A 181 -1.25 3.29 -2.56
CA HIS A 181 0.12 2.82 -2.33
C HIS A 181 0.23 1.29 -2.42
N LEU A 182 -0.80 0.56 -1.97
CA LEU A 182 -0.88 -0.89 -2.16
C LEU A 182 -0.98 -1.26 -3.64
N VAL A 183 -1.74 -0.50 -4.43
CA VAL A 183 -1.82 -0.69 -5.88
C VAL A 183 -0.43 -0.60 -6.53
N LYS A 184 0.40 0.36 -6.12
CA LYS A 184 1.79 0.48 -6.59
C LYS A 184 2.67 -0.70 -6.13
N GLN A 185 2.58 -1.08 -4.86
CA GLN A 185 3.31 -2.23 -4.32
C GLN A 185 2.93 -3.54 -5.02
N TRP A 186 1.63 -3.78 -5.22
CA TRP A 186 1.15 -4.92 -5.99
C TRP A 186 1.72 -4.95 -7.40
N ALA A 187 1.79 -3.80 -8.08
CA ALA A 187 2.35 -3.71 -9.42
C ALA A 187 3.84 -4.09 -9.46
N GLU A 188 4.63 -3.63 -8.49
CA GLU A 188 6.04 -3.98 -8.38
C GLU A 188 6.24 -5.48 -8.14
N ASP A 189 5.45 -6.10 -7.26
CA ASP A 189 5.56 -7.52 -6.96
C ASP A 189 5.04 -8.39 -8.11
N VAL A 190 3.92 -7.99 -8.74
CA VAL A 190 3.38 -8.65 -9.94
C VAL A 190 4.38 -8.59 -11.10
N GLN A 191 5.05 -7.45 -11.32
CA GLN A 191 6.06 -7.31 -12.38
C GLN A 191 7.26 -8.26 -12.21
N LYS A 192 7.63 -8.60 -10.97
CA LYS A 192 8.70 -9.58 -10.70
C LYS A 192 8.29 -11.00 -11.10
N ALA A 193 7.00 -11.35 -10.91
CA ALA A 193 6.47 -12.68 -11.21
C ALA A 193 6.04 -12.84 -12.68
N PHE A 194 5.50 -11.78 -13.27
CA PHE A 194 4.95 -11.72 -14.62
C PHE A 194 5.78 -10.74 -15.48
N LYS A 195 6.89 -11.23 -16.01
CA LYS A 195 7.88 -10.39 -16.71
C LYS A 195 7.34 -9.77 -18.00
N ASP A 196 6.44 -10.47 -18.69
CA ASP A 196 5.93 -10.11 -20.02
C ASP A 196 4.45 -9.65 -20.00
N ALA A 197 3.81 -9.60 -18.82
CA ALA A 197 2.44 -9.17 -18.68
C ALA A 197 2.27 -7.65 -18.87
N SER A 198 1.15 -7.27 -19.47
CA SER A 198 0.70 -5.88 -19.51
C SER A 198 0.01 -5.52 -18.20
N ILE A 199 0.67 -4.74 -17.34
CA ILE A 199 0.16 -4.31 -16.05
C ILE A 199 -0.39 -2.90 -16.16
N LEU A 200 -1.64 -2.67 -15.74
CA LEU A 200 -2.27 -1.36 -15.73
C LEU A 200 -2.76 -1.00 -14.32
N LEU A 201 -2.30 0.14 -13.80
CA LEU A 201 -2.75 0.69 -12.53
C LEU A 201 -3.98 1.58 -12.76
N ILE A 202 -5.05 1.29 -12.01
CA ILE A 202 -6.35 1.96 -12.10
C ILE A 202 -6.61 2.70 -10.80
N SER A 203 -6.42 4.02 -10.83
CA SER A 203 -6.69 4.91 -9.71
C SER A 203 -6.98 6.32 -10.20
N SER A 204 -7.40 7.22 -9.31
CA SER A 204 -7.63 8.63 -9.66
C SER A 204 -6.37 9.39 -10.11
N GLU A 205 -5.18 8.84 -9.93
CA GLU A 205 -3.92 9.44 -10.39
C GLU A 205 -3.63 9.16 -11.86
N ASN A 206 -4.14 8.06 -12.39
CA ASN A 206 -3.98 7.70 -13.80
C ASN A 206 -5.25 8.10 -14.60
N HIS A 207 -5.31 9.32 -15.09
CA HIS A 207 -6.47 9.83 -15.82
C HIS A 207 -6.75 9.10 -17.16
N GLN A 208 -5.75 8.43 -17.72
CA GLN A 208 -5.84 7.74 -19.02
C GLN A 208 -6.17 6.24 -18.88
N TRP A 209 -6.29 5.72 -17.68
CA TRP A 209 -6.45 4.29 -17.44
C TRP A 209 -7.60 3.67 -18.25
N TYR A 210 -8.71 4.41 -18.41
CA TYR A 210 -9.90 3.91 -19.07
C TYR A 210 -9.67 3.63 -20.56
N SER A 211 -9.02 4.54 -21.28
CA SER A 211 -8.68 4.34 -22.70
C SER A 211 -7.63 3.24 -22.87
N ILE A 212 -6.62 3.20 -21.99
CA ILE A 212 -5.57 2.18 -22.03
C ILE A 212 -6.15 0.79 -21.75
N ALA A 213 -7.03 0.65 -20.74
CA ALA A 213 -7.69 -0.60 -20.41
C ALA A 213 -8.50 -1.14 -21.60
N LYS A 214 -9.29 -0.28 -22.28
CA LYS A 214 -10.01 -0.65 -23.49
C LYS A 214 -9.09 -1.15 -24.60
N GLN A 215 -8.00 -0.47 -24.87
CA GLN A 215 -7.03 -0.87 -25.89
C GLN A 215 -6.41 -2.24 -25.57
N LEU A 216 -6.01 -2.46 -24.31
CA LEU A 216 -5.45 -3.74 -23.86
C LEU A 216 -6.44 -4.88 -24.03
N ILE A 217 -7.70 -4.70 -23.60
CA ILE A 217 -8.72 -5.73 -23.69
C ILE A 217 -9.11 -6.01 -25.15
N ILE A 218 -9.18 -4.98 -26.00
CA ILE A 218 -9.41 -5.17 -27.44
C ILE A 218 -8.24 -5.93 -28.05
N ALA A 219 -7.01 -5.59 -27.72
CA ALA A 219 -5.82 -6.29 -28.20
C ALA A 219 -5.81 -7.77 -27.77
N GLN A 220 -6.28 -8.09 -26.57
CA GLN A 220 -6.38 -9.47 -26.08
C GLN A 220 -7.36 -10.34 -26.88
N LYS A 221 -8.36 -9.75 -27.52
CA LYS A 221 -9.27 -10.50 -28.43
C LYS A 221 -8.54 -11.07 -29.65
N TYR A 222 -7.45 -10.41 -30.09
CA TYR A 222 -6.63 -10.85 -31.22
C TYR A 222 -5.43 -11.70 -30.80
N ASP A 223 -5.04 -11.60 -29.53
CA ASP A 223 -3.97 -12.38 -28.92
C ASP A 223 -4.45 -12.87 -27.53
N PRO A 224 -5.20 -13.99 -27.47
CA PRO A 224 -5.75 -14.52 -26.22
C PRO A 224 -4.70 -14.91 -25.17
N GLU A 225 -3.48 -15.23 -25.59
CA GLU A 225 -2.37 -15.59 -24.68
C GLU A 225 -1.73 -14.36 -24.03
N LYS A 226 -2.09 -13.16 -24.47
CA LYS A 226 -1.59 -11.92 -23.89
C LYS A 226 -2.06 -11.77 -22.45
N GLN A 227 -1.11 -11.82 -21.51
CA GLN A 227 -1.38 -11.67 -20.10
C GLN A 227 -1.66 -10.20 -19.76
N ILE A 228 -2.85 -9.92 -19.24
CA ILE A 228 -3.25 -8.58 -18.78
C ILE A 228 -3.61 -8.66 -17.31
N ILE A 229 -3.02 -7.76 -16.53
CA ILE A 229 -3.25 -7.64 -15.09
C ILE A 229 -3.65 -6.20 -14.78
N LEU A 230 -4.87 -6.03 -14.29
CA LEU A 230 -5.42 -4.74 -13.88
C LEU A 230 -5.34 -4.64 -12.36
N ILE A 231 -4.67 -3.62 -11.86
CA ILE A 231 -4.54 -3.41 -10.41
C ILE A 231 -5.26 -2.11 -10.05
N THR A 232 -6.28 -2.22 -9.21
CA THR A 232 -7.20 -1.11 -8.93
C THR A 232 -7.36 -0.83 -7.44
N THR A 233 -7.76 0.38 -7.09
CA THR A 233 -8.29 0.62 -5.74
C THR A 233 -9.71 0.07 -5.64
N ILE A 234 -10.12 -0.40 -4.44
CA ILE A 234 -11.50 -0.85 -4.20
C ILE A 234 -12.51 0.23 -4.63
N LYS A 235 -12.23 1.51 -4.35
CA LYS A 235 -13.07 2.63 -4.79
C LYS A 235 -13.20 2.74 -6.31
N SER A 236 -12.13 2.56 -7.05
CA SER A 236 -12.14 2.61 -8.53
C SER A 236 -12.79 1.37 -9.13
N PHE A 237 -12.69 0.21 -8.47
CA PHE A 237 -13.32 -1.03 -8.85
C PHE A 237 -14.85 -0.89 -8.96
N TYR A 238 -15.50 -0.22 -8.02
CA TYR A 238 -16.95 0.00 -8.03
C TYR A 238 -17.44 1.07 -9.02
N SER A 239 -16.55 1.70 -9.78
CA SER A 239 -16.96 2.74 -10.73
C SER A 239 -17.61 2.14 -11.99
N ASP A 240 -18.62 2.83 -12.56
CA ASP A 240 -19.27 2.44 -13.81
C ASP A 240 -18.26 2.28 -14.96
N LYS A 241 -17.21 3.12 -14.98
CA LYS A 241 -16.15 3.01 -15.99
C LYS A 241 -15.42 1.67 -15.89
N PHE A 242 -15.21 1.16 -14.68
CA PHE A 242 -14.56 -0.13 -14.50
C PHE A 242 -15.48 -1.28 -14.92
N LYS A 243 -16.75 -1.25 -14.54
CA LYS A 243 -17.77 -2.22 -15.01
C LYS A 243 -17.80 -2.29 -16.54
N ASN A 244 -17.89 -1.14 -17.21
CA ASN A 244 -17.88 -1.07 -18.69
C ASN A 244 -16.62 -1.69 -19.32
N VAL A 245 -15.47 -1.61 -18.65
CA VAL A 245 -14.23 -2.25 -19.12
C VAL A 245 -14.31 -3.77 -18.96
N MET A 246 -14.87 -4.26 -17.84
CA MET A 246 -15.05 -5.71 -17.63
C MET A 246 -15.99 -6.35 -18.65
N ASP A 247 -17.05 -5.64 -19.04
CA ASP A 247 -18.02 -6.11 -20.04
C ASP A 247 -17.41 -6.25 -21.45
N LEU A 248 -16.34 -5.53 -21.74
CA LEU A 248 -15.65 -5.62 -23.03
C LEU A 248 -14.79 -6.89 -23.16
N SER A 249 -14.38 -7.49 -22.06
CA SER A 249 -13.50 -8.66 -22.08
C SER A 249 -14.30 -9.95 -22.30
N SER A 250 -13.91 -10.73 -23.28
CA SER A 250 -14.42 -12.08 -23.55
C SER A 250 -13.68 -13.18 -22.77
N GLN A 251 -12.60 -12.85 -22.11
CA GLN A 251 -11.81 -13.80 -21.30
C GLN A 251 -12.53 -14.08 -19.97
N GLU A 252 -12.30 -15.27 -19.43
CA GLU A 252 -12.60 -15.56 -18.04
C GLU A 252 -11.81 -14.62 -17.14
N LYS A 253 -12.35 -14.29 -15.97
CA LYS A 253 -11.78 -13.26 -15.11
C LYS A 253 -11.52 -13.80 -13.71
N LEU A 254 -10.34 -13.46 -13.18
CA LEU A 254 -9.97 -13.66 -11.78
C LEU A 254 -10.06 -12.32 -11.04
N LEU A 255 -10.77 -12.31 -9.93
CA LEU A 255 -10.75 -11.21 -8.96
C LEU A 255 -9.95 -11.62 -7.73
N ILE A 256 -8.88 -10.87 -7.42
CA ILE A 256 -8.15 -10.96 -6.15
C ILE A 256 -8.46 -9.70 -5.35
N VAL A 257 -8.89 -9.86 -4.11
CA VAL A 257 -9.16 -8.72 -3.22
C VAL A 257 -8.23 -8.78 -2.01
N ASP A 258 -7.35 -7.79 -1.92
CA ASP A 258 -6.47 -7.63 -0.76
C ASP A 258 -7.16 -6.83 0.36
N GLU A 259 -6.86 -7.19 1.61
CA GLU A 259 -7.59 -6.70 2.80
C GLU A 259 -9.11 -6.73 2.57
N ALA A 260 -9.59 -7.90 2.17
CA ALA A 260 -10.96 -8.12 1.69
C ALA A 260 -12.05 -7.75 2.71
N HIS A 261 -11.72 -7.58 3.98
CA HIS A 261 -12.64 -7.05 4.99
C HIS A 261 -13.13 -5.62 4.68
N ARG A 262 -12.43 -4.88 3.81
CA ARG A 262 -12.84 -3.56 3.31
C ARG A 262 -13.69 -3.62 2.03
N PHE A 263 -13.95 -4.82 1.53
CA PHE A 263 -14.76 -5.04 0.34
C PHE A 263 -16.24 -5.21 0.74
N THR A 264 -16.96 -4.09 0.86
CA THR A 264 -18.30 -4.03 1.47
C THR A 264 -19.44 -4.25 0.49
N GLN A 265 -19.30 -3.82 -0.78
CA GLN A 265 -20.32 -4.00 -1.81
C GLN A 265 -20.12 -5.36 -2.50
N ARG A 266 -20.87 -6.37 -2.09
CA ARG A 266 -20.76 -7.76 -2.53
C ARG A 266 -22.04 -8.17 -3.24
N ASP A 267 -22.19 -7.68 -4.47
CA ASP A 267 -23.37 -7.99 -5.29
C ASP A 267 -23.20 -9.36 -5.99
N GLU A 268 -24.29 -10.11 -6.13
CA GLU A 268 -24.29 -11.40 -6.84
C GLU A 268 -23.83 -11.27 -8.31
N GLU A 269 -24.00 -10.10 -8.92
CA GLU A 269 -23.51 -9.78 -10.26
C GLU A 269 -21.99 -9.99 -10.41
N LEU A 270 -21.22 -9.84 -9.32
CA LEU A 270 -19.79 -10.09 -9.34
C LEU A 270 -19.45 -11.55 -9.66
N HIS A 271 -20.27 -12.52 -9.21
CA HIS A 271 -20.07 -13.93 -9.54
C HIS A 271 -20.35 -14.26 -11.01
N THR A 272 -21.14 -13.44 -11.70
CA THR A 272 -21.35 -13.58 -13.15
C THR A 272 -20.21 -12.93 -13.94
N THR A 273 -19.60 -11.87 -13.39
CA THR A 273 -18.50 -11.15 -14.02
C THR A 273 -17.15 -11.86 -13.80
N PHE A 274 -16.93 -12.38 -12.59
CA PHE A 274 -15.67 -13.03 -12.18
C PHE A 274 -15.94 -14.50 -11.86
N LYS A 275 -15.46 -15.38 -12.73
CA LYS A 275 -15.59 -16.83 -12.55
C LYS A 275 -14.71 -17.35 -11.44
N TYR A 276 -13.53 -16.74 -11.26
CA TYR A 276 -12.53 -17.10 -10.28
C TYR A 276 -12.33 -15.97 -9.29
N MET A 277 -12.26 -16.29 -8.00
CA MET A 277 -12.20 -15.31 -6.95
C MET A 277 -11.24 -15.73 -5.83
N LEU A 278 -10.48 -14.78 -5.31
CA LEU A 278 -9.60 -14.98 -4.18
C LEU A 278 -9.66 -13.78 -3.22
N GLY A 279 -10.16 -14.01 -2.03
CA GLY A 279 -10.13 -13.04 -0.93
C GLY A 279 -8.91 -13.23 -0.03
N LEU A 280 -8.29 -12.14 0.41
CA LEU A 280 -7.13 -12.13 1.30
C LEU A 280 -7.41 -11.28 2.53
N SER A 281 -7.22 -11.81 3.72
CA SER A 281 -7.19 -11.03 4.96
C SER A 281 -6.46 -11.78 6.07
N ALA A 282 -5.86 -11.05 7.01
CA ALA A 282 -5.39 -11.65 8.26
C ALA A 282 -6.52 -11.82 9.27
N THR A 283 -7.52 -10.95 9.18
CA THR A 283 -8.63 -10.83 10.14
C THR A 283 -9.94 -10.57 9.40
N PRO A 284 -10.51 -11.57 8.70
CA PRO A 284 -11.76 -11.40 7.97
C PRO A 284 -12.93 -11.09 8.92
N VAL A 285 -12.78 -11.44 10.18
CA VAL A 285 -13.80 -11.33 11.22
C VAL A 285 -13.28 -10.43 12.32
N ASN A 286 -14.10 -9.53 12.81
CA ASN A 286 -13.84 -8.68 13.97
C ASN A 286 -14.80 -9.07 15.11
N GLY A 287 -14.29 -9.77 16.14
CA GLY A 287 -15.04 -10.12 17.35
C GLY A 287 -16.06 -11.27 17.23
N LYS A 288 -16.99 -11.36 18.19
CA LYS A 288 -17.98 -12.45 18.35
C LYS A 288 -19.13 -12.45 17.32
N ASN A 289 -19.45 -11.31 16.72
CA ASN A 289 -20.51 -11.24 15.69
C ASN A 289 -19.93 -11.60 14.30
N ASN A 290 -19.83 -12.88 14.11
CA ASN A 290 -19.17 -13.53 12.98
C ASN A 290 -19.96 -13.50 11.66
N ALA A 291 -21.21 -13.02 11.64
CA ALA A 291 -22.08 -13.13 10.46
C ALA A 291 -21.47 -12.43 9.24
N ALA A 292 -21.08 -11.17 9.37
CA ALA A 292 -20.51 -10.41 8.24
C ALA A 292 -19.17 -10.97 7.74
N GLY A 293 -18.33 -11.48 8.64
CA GLY A 293 -17.08 -12.13 8.28
C GLY A 293 -17.26 -13.51 7.66
N VAL A 294 -18.24 -14.28 8.13
CA VAL A 294 -18.63 -15.56 7.52
C VAL A 294 -19.21 -15.31 6.14
N ASP A 295 -20.08 -14.31 5.98
CA ASP A 295 -20.64 -13.92 4.69
C ASP A 295 -19.55 -13.47 3.71
N LEU A 296 -18.56 -12.71 4.19
CA LEU A 296 -17.41 -12.32 3.38
C LEU A 296 -16.63 -13.54 2.88
N VAL A 297 -16.29 -14.46 3.77
CA VAL A 297 -15.53 -15.66 3.43
C VAL A 297 -16.32 -16.54 2.46
N ASN A 298 -17.61 -16.72 2.69
CA ASN A 298 -18.51 -17.49 1.83
C ASN A 298 -18.68 -16.86 0.44
N PHE A 299 -18.70 -15.52 0.36
CA PHE A 299 -18.76 -14.80 -0.91
C PHE A 299 -17.61 -15.17 -1.84
N PHE A 300 -16.41 -15.42 -1.33
CA PHE A 300 -15.26 -15.86 -2.13
C PHE A 300 -15.21 -17.38 -2.37
N GLY A 301 -16.18 -18.15 -1.89
CA GLY A 301 -16.20 -19.61 -2.05
C GLY A 301 -15.72 -20.39 -0.83
N GLY A 302 -15.66 -19.75 0.33
CA GLY A 302 -15.29 -20.37 1.59
C GLY A 302 -13.81 -20.26 1.94
N GLN A 303 -13.47 -20.60 3.18
CA GLN A 303 -12.09 -20.62 3.66
C GLN A 303 -11.36 -21.83 3.08
N VAL A 304 -10.37 -21.60 2.22
CA VAL A 304 -9.54 -22.67 1.64
C VAL A 304 -8.21 -22.83 2.36
N PHE A 305 -7.71 -21.77 2.96
CA PHE A 305 -6.47 -21.80 3.71
C PHE A 305 -6.49 -20.89 4.94
N ASN A 306 -5.91 -21.37 6.05
CA ASN A 306 -5.77 -20.60 7.28
C ASN A 306 -4.35 -20.79 7.84
N LEU A 307 -3.65 -19.66 8.07
CA LEU A 307 -2.36 -19.62 8.75
C LEU A 307 -2.42 -18.53 9.83
N PRO A 308 -2.88 -18.87 11.03
CA PRO A 308 -2.94 -17.92 12.14
C PRO A 308 -1.54 -17.54 12.61
N ILE A 309 -1.45 -16.44 13.35
CA ILE A 309 -0.16 -15.90 13.80
C ILE A 309 0.56 -16.86 14.75
N GLU A 310 -0.17 -17.64 15.53
CA GLU A 310 0.34 -18.69 16.42
C GLU A 310 1.15 -19.70 15.63
N GLU A 311 0.57 -20.30 14.59
CA GLU A 311 1.25 -21.26 13.73
C GLU A 311 2.42 -20.62 12.97
N ALA A 312 2.27 -19.35 12.54
CA ALA A 312 3.34 -18.62 11.87
C ALA A 312 4.56 -18.38 12.77
N LEU A 313 4.36 -18.20 14.07
CA LEU A 313 5.42 -18.10 15.08
C LEU A 313 6.05 -19.48 15.36
N GLU A 314 5.25 -20.52 15.61
CA GLU A 314 5.71 -21.89 15.87
C GLU A 314 6.55 -22.45 14.71
N ARG A 315 6.12 -22.20 13.47
CA ARG A 315 6.84 -22.61 12.26
C ARG A 315 7.95 -21.65 11.85
N HIS A 316 8.25 -20.65 12.69
CA HIS A 316 9.29 -19.66 12.46
C HIS A 316 9.17 -18.88 11.13
N PHE A 317 7.98 -18.64 10.63
CA PHE A 317 7.76 -17.71 9.51
C PHE A 317 7.85 -16.25 9.95
N LEU A 318 7.51 -16.01 11.20
CA LEU A 318 7.72 -14.75 11.92
C LEU A 318 8.80 -14.96 13.00
N VAL A 319 9.45 -13.87 13.43
CA VAL A 319 10.37 -13.95 14.55
C VAL A 319 9.58 -13.91 15.87
N PRO A 320 10.01 -14.64 16.90
CA PRO A 320 9.41 -14.54 18.24
C PRO A 320 9.67 -13.17 18.85
N TYR A 321 8.95 -12.84 19.91
CA TYR A 321 9.07 -11.53 20.56
C TYR A 321 8.92 -11.61 22.07
N ASN A 322 9.51 -10.62 22.76
CA ASN A 322 9.20 -10.32 24.16
C ASN A 322 8.21 -9.16 24.22
N TYR A 323 7.30 -9.22 25.17
CA TYR A 323 6.36 -8.15 25.45
C TYR A 323 6.67 -7.52 26.82
N HIS A 324 6.80 -6.19 26.83
CA HIS A 324 7.19 -5.38 27.98
C HIS A 324 6.08 -4.35 28.28
N PRO A 325 5.05 -4.71 29.06
CA PRO A 325 4.03 -3.76 29.47
C PRO A 325 4.61 -2.76 30.46
N ILE A 326 4.26 -1.49 30.29
CA ILE A 326 4.62 -0.39 31.18
C ILE A 326 3.33 0.19 31.71
N PHE A 327 3.07 0.03 33.00
CA PHE A 327 1.81 0.49 33.60
C PHE A 327 1.91 1.92 34.08
N VAL A 328 0.89 2.71 33.75
CA VAL A 328 0.69 4.07 34.28
C VAL A 328 -0.76 4.21 34.76
N SER A 329 -0.97 5.01 35.80
CA SER A 329 -2.31 5.28 36.31
C SER A 329 -2.97 6.41 35.51
N ALA A 330 -4.27 6.29 35.26
CA ALA A 330 -5.08 7.43 34.84
C ALA A 330 -5.23 8.43 36.00
N THR A 331 -5.38 9.72 35.68
CA THR A 331 -5.75 10.72 36.67
C THR A 331 -7.24 10.67 36.96
N GLU A 332 -7.67 11.19 38.14
CA GLU A 332 -9.08 11.25 38.50
C GLU A 332 -9.93 12.03 37.48
N ASP A 333 -9.38 13.11 36.94
CA ASP A 333 -10.05 13.90 35.89
C ASP A 333 -10.22 13.11 34.59
N GLU A 334 -9.26 12.29 34.21
CA GLU A 334 -9.36 11.41 33.04
C GLU A 334 -10.40 10.31 33.24
N GLU A 335 -10.43 9.70 34.41
CA GLU A 335 -11.45 8.70 34.74
C GLU A 335 -12.87 9.31 34.74
N ASN A 336 -13.04 10.48 35.34
CA ASN A 336 -14.31 11.20 35.35
C ASN A 336 -14.75 11.55 33.91
N ARG A 337 -13.84 12.04 33.08
CA ARG A 337 -14.12 12.34 31.67
C ARG A 337 -14.47 11.09 30.86
N PHE A 338 -13.75 9.99 31.07
CA PHE A 338 -14.02 8.70 30.43
C PHE A 338 -15.42 8.20 30.80
N ASN A 339 -15.78 8.25 32.08
CA ASN A 339 -17.09 7.83 32.59
C ASN A 339 -18.23 8.70 32.04
N GLN A 340 -18.04 10.02 31.97
CA GLN A 340 -19.01 10.94 31.38
C GLN A 340 -19.26 10.65 29.90
N ILE A 341 -18.18 10.44 29.11
CA ILE A 341 -18.30 10.07 27.71
C ILE A 341 -19.01 8.73 27.56
N SER A 342 -18.68 7.75 28.40
CA SER A 342 -19.31 6.42 28.40
C SER A 342 -20.80 6.48 28.74
N ALA A 343 -21.20 7.36 29.66
CA ALA A 343 -22.62 7.61 29.98
C ALA A 343 -23.35 8.27 28.78
N ASN A 344 -22.70 9.21 28.10
CA ASN A 344 -23.26 9.86 26.90
C ASN A 344 -23.43 8.86 25.75
N MET A 345 -22.56 7.87 25.60
CA MET A 345 -22.69 6.81 24.59
C MET A 345 -23.98 6.03 24.74
N ALA A 346 -24.44 5.80 25.99
CA ALA A 346 -25.71 5.11 26.26
C ALA A 346 -26.91 5.86 25.65
N SER A 347 -26.84 7.18 25.53
CA SER A 347 -27.90 7.99 24.90
C SER A 347 -28.05 7.78 23.39
N CYS A 348 -27.09 7.13 22.75
CA CYS A 348 -27.15 6.77 21.33
C CYS A 348 -28.00 5.50 21.08
N PHE A 349 -28.49 4.85 22.14
CA PHE A 349 -29.31 3.65 22.07
C PHE A 349 -30.73 3.90 22.58
N HIS A 350 -31.69 3.24 21.92
CA HIS A 350 -33.06 3.14 22.39
C HIS A 350 -33.49 1.67 22.36
N GLU A 351 -33.94 1.16 23.51
CA GLU A 351 -34.31 -0.27 23.68
C GLU A 351 -33.23 -1.27 23.16
N GLY A 352 -31.95 -0.90 23.33
CA GLY A 352 -30.83 -1.75 22.90
C GLY A 352 -30.47 -1.62 21.40
N VAL A 353 -31.19 -0.79 20.64
CA VAL A 353 -30.92 -0.52 19.23
C VAL A 353 -30.13 0.79 19.09
N LEU A 354 -29.06 0.79 18.30
CA LEU A 354 -28.27 1.99 18.02
C LEU A 354 -29.07 2.92 17.08
N ILE A 355 -29.48 4.09 17.60
CA ILE A 355 -30.31 5.07 16.89
C ILE A 355 -29.52 6.26 16.32
N ASP A 356 -28.30 6.50 16.82
CA ASP A 356 -27.42 7.59 16.36
C ASP A 356 -25.98 7.08 16.20
N PRO A 357 -25.67 6.41 15.07
CA PRO A 357 -24.35 5.84 14.80
C PRO A 357 -23.24 6.89 14.74
N GLU A 358 -23.49 8.05 14.10
CA GLU A 358 -22.48 9.09 13.94
C GLU A 358 -22.03 9.65 15.30
N ARG A 359 -23.00 9.94 16.17
CA ARG A 359 -22.73 10.45 17.52
C ARG A 359 -22.04 9.39 18.38
N PHE A 360 -22.45 8.13 18.25
CA PHE A 360 -21.80 7.01 18.92
C PHE A 360 -20.32 6.92 18.59
N VAL A 361 -19.97 6.96 17.28
CA VAL A 361 -18.57 6.94 16.81
C VAL A 361 -17.76 8.11 17.35
N LYS A 362 -18.34 9.32 17.38
CA LYS A 362 -17.69 10.48 18.00
C LYS A 362 -17.35 10.25 19.46
N TYR A 363 -18.24 9.62 20.22
CA TYR A 363 -17.98 9.28 21.62
C TYR A 363 -16.95 8.17 21.78
N VAL A 364 -16.97 7.12 20.95
CA VAL A 364 -15.93 6.09 20.94
C VAL A 364 -14.56 6.72 20.72
N ARG A 365 -14.41 7.56 19.67
CA ARG A 365 -13.17 8.29 19.40
C ARG A 365 -12.74 9.19 20.57
N ALA A 366 -13.68 9.90 21.17
CA ALA A 366 -13.40 10.77 22.32
C ALA A 366 -12.91 9.98 23.54
N ARG A 367 -13.50 8.82 23.81
CA ARG A 367 -13.13 7.93 24.90
C ARG A 367 -11.74 7.33 24.70
N LEU A 368 -11.44 6.82 23.51
CA LEU A 368 -10.11 6.31 23.16
C LEU A 368 -9.04 7.41 23.24
N ARG A 369 -9.42 8.66 22.92
CA ARG A 369 -8.50 9.79 23.04
C ARG A 369 -8.12 10.06 24.51
N VAL A 370 -9.02 9.87 25.48
CA VAL A 370 -8.69 10.01 26.91
C VAL A 370 -7.55 9.05 27.27
N ILE A 371 -7.65 7.78 26.88
CA ILE A 371 -6.63 6.76 27.16
C ILE A 371 -5.31 7.06 26.39
N SER A 372 -5.44 7.37 25.10
CA SER A 372 -4.26 7.55 24.23
C SER A 372 -3.42 8.78 24.56
N MET A 373 -4.04 9.78 25.18
CA MET A 373 -3.44 11.06 25.54
C MET A 373 -3.31 11.24 27.07
N ALA A 374 -3.34 10.13 27.81
CA ALA A 374 -3.24 10.16 29.25
C ALA A 374 -1.98 10.90 29.74
N GLU A 375 -2.12 11.77 30.72
CA GLU A 375 -1.09 12.67 31.23
C GLU A 375 0.18 11.91 31.66
N ASN A 376 -0.01 10.79 32.35
CA ASN A 376 1.08 9.96 32.81
C ASN A 376 1.84 9.23 31.69
N LYS A 377 1.22 8.99 30.55
CA LYS A 377 1.94 8.53 29.34
C LYS A 377 2.89 9.59 28.81
N ILE A 378 2.46 10.83 28.86
CA ILE A 378 3.16 11.95 28.25
C ILE A 378 4.27 12.46 29.15
N SER A 379 3.99 12.60 30.45
CA SER A 379 4.96 13.12 31.43
C SER A 379 6.17 12.19 31.64
N HIS A 380 5.98 10.87 31.52
CA HIS A 380 7.04 9.87 31.75
C HIS A 380 7.66 9.29 30.48
N ILE A 381 7.39 9.88 29.30
CA ILE A 381 7.87 9.34 28.02
C ILE A 381 9.39 9.17 27.95
N ASP A 382 10.15 10.08 28.53
CA ASP A 382 11.61 10.01 28.55
C ASP A 382 12.10 8.79 29.35
N GLU A 383 11.39 8.43 30.42
CA GLU A 383 11.70 7.26 31.24
C GLU A 383 11.40 5.97 30.46
N PHE A 384 10.29 5.92 29.73
CA PHE A 384 9.96 4.77 28.90
C PHE A 384 10.98 4.56 27.80
N ILE A 385 11.37 5.62 27.08
CA ILE A 385 12.39 5.53 26.04
C ILE A 385 13.74 5.09 26.61
N LYS A 386 14.13 5.55 27.80
CA LYS A 386 15.39 5.15 28.45
C LYS A 386 15.44 3.67 28.82
N GLN A 387 14.30 3.06 29.14
CA GLN A 387 14.21 1.63 29.45
C GLN A 387 14.44 0.73 28.23
N ILE A 388 14.29 1.24 27.01
CA ILE A 388 14.44 0.47 25.79
C ILE A 388 15.94 0.35 25.46
N PRO A 389 16.51 -0.85 25.45
CA PRO A 389 17.94 -1.03 25.20
C PRO A 389 18.32 -0.83 23.73
N ILE A 390 17.41 -1.19 22.81
CA ILE A 390 17.63 -1.10 21.36
C ILE A 390 17.00 0.19 20.85
N LYS A 391 17.81 1.10 20.31
CA LYS A 391 17.37 2.41 19.82
C LYS A 391 17.63 2.63 18.32
N ASP A 392 18.02 1.58 17.62
CA ASP A 392 18.09 1.51 16.16
C ASP A 392 16.95 0.63 15.64
N HIS A 393 16.43 0.95 14.47
CA HIS A 393 15.27 0.26 13.89
C HIS A 393 14.06 0.18 14.86
N PHE A 394 13.83 1.31 15.50
CA PHE A 394 12.87 1.49 16.59
C PHE A 394 11.65 2.28 16.11
N ILE A 395 10.46 1.78 16.36
CA ILE A 395 9.21 2.46 16.00
C ILE A 395 8.47 2.95 17.24
N VAL A 396 7.93 4.17 17.17
CA VAL A 396 7.05 4.73 18.19
C VAL A 396 5.67 4.97 17.59
N TYR A 397 4.66 4.28 18.09
CA TYR A 397 3.26 4.49 17.73
C TYR A 397 2.62 5.55 18.63
N CYS A 398 2.22 6.68 18.05
CA CYS A 398 1.63 7.82 18.73
C CYS A 398 0.14 7.97 18.46
N GLY A 399 -0.57 8.68 19.33
CA GLY A 399 -1.94 9.15 19.10
C GLY A 399 -2.00 10.37 18.17
N ASP A 400 -3.13 10.53 17.49
CA ASP A 400 -3.45 11.74 16.73
C ASP A 400 -4.11 12.78 17.65
N GLY A 401 -3.35 13.35 18.55
CA GLY A 401 -3.79 14.35 19.50
C GLY A 401 -2.88 15.59 19.52
N ARG A 402 -3.37 16.64 20.18
CA ARG A 402 -2.59 17.83 20.51
C ARG A 402 -2.38 17.90 22.01
N LEU A 403 -1.22 18.36 22.42
CA LEU A 403 -0.78 18.56 23.78
C LEU A 403 -0.52 20.04 24.00
N PHE A 404 -0.85 20.53 25.17
CA PHE A 404 -0.40 21.84 25.61
C PHE A 404 1.07 21.76 26.04
N ASP A 405 1.95 22.45 25.32
CA ASP A 405 3.36 22.54 25.69
C ASP A 405 3.56 23.75 26.59
N GLY A 406 3.57 23.54 27.91
CA GLY A 406 3.78 24.58 28.88
C GLY A 406 5.13 25.33 28.77
N GLN A 407 6.07 24.83 27.97
CA GLN A 407 7.33 25.53 27.70
C GLN A 407 7.22 26.53 26.54
N ARG A 408 6.30 26.28 25.59
CA ARG A 408 6.11 27.10 24.38
C ARG A 408 4.82 27.93 24.40
N ASP A 409 3.98 27.74 25.41
CA ASP A 409 2.63 28.34 25.54
C ASP A 409 1.73 28.10 24.31
N ASP A 410 1.96 26.97 23.61
CA ASP A 410 1.28 26.58 22.36
C ASP A 410 0.82 25.12 22.40
N GLU A 411 -0.19 24.78 21.60
CA GLU A 411 -0.57 23.39 21.35
C GLU A 411 0.31 22.77 20.28
N ILE A 412 1.02 21.69 20.64
CA ILE A 412 1.79 20.90 19.68
C ILE A 412 1.15 19.54 19.43
N ARG A 413 1.37 18.98 18.24
CA ARG A 413 0.91 17.63 17.94
C ARG A 413 1.71 16.62 18.76
N HIS A 414 1.04 15.56 19.26
CA HIS A 414 1.68 14.49 20.03
C HIS A 414 2.91 13.91 19.30
N ILE A 415 2.82 13.69 17.99
CA ILE A 415 3.94 13.20 17.20
C ILE A 415 5.16 14.15 17.25
N GLN A 416 4.94 15.46 17.22
CA GLN A 416 6.04 16.42 17.30
C GLN A 416 6.67 16.40 18.68
N PHE A 417 5.84 16.34 19.73
CA PHE A 417 6.32 16.21 21.10
C PHE A 417 7.23 14.98 21.27
N VAL A 418 6.78 13.81 20.79
CA VAL A 418 7.57 12.57 20.84
C VAL A 418 8.89 12.70 20.09
N LYS A 419 8.89 13.31 18.90
CA LYS A 419 10.12 13.58 18.14
C LYS A 419 11.10 14.47 18.90
N ASP A 420 10.61 15.55 19.51
CA ASP A 420 11.44 16.46 20.30
C ASP A 420 12.08 15.72 21.50
N ARG A 421 11.34 14.80 22.15
CA ARG A 421 11.89 13.96 23.23
C ARG A 421 12.95 12.98 22.74
N LEU A 422 12.70 12.29 21.62
CA LEU A 422 13.71 11.42 21.00
C LEU A 422 14.97 12.19 20.62
N TYR A 423 14.82 13.38 20.03
CA TYR A 423 15.95 14.25 19.70
C TYR A 423 16.78 14.65 20.93
N ASN A 424 16.11 15.05 22.02
CA ASN A 424 16.77 15.40 23.28
C ASN A 424 17.53 14.22 23.92
N LEU A 425 17.08 12.99 23.63
CA LEU A 425 17.75 11.76 24.04
C LEU A 425 18.82 11.27 23.04
N GLY A 426 19.12 12.08 22.01
CA GLY A 426 20.13 11.75 20.99
C GLY A 426 19.69 10.72 19.95
N ILE A 427 18.38 10.43 19.85
CA ILE A 427 17.84 9.46 18.91
C ILE A 427 17.36 10.17 17.64
N LYS A 428 18.02 9.90 16.52
CA LYS A 428 17.65 10.44 15.20
C LYS A 428 16.32 9.88 14.76
N SER A 429 15.28 10.70 14.70
CA SER A 429 13.93 10.26 14.41
C SER A 429 13.28 11.04 13.26
N SER A 430 12.37 10.41 12.56
CA SER A 430 11.52 11.04 11.54
C SER A 430 10.06 10.71 11.78
N GLN A 431 9.17 11.64 11.41
CA GLN A 431 7.73 11.34 11.41
C GLN A 431 7.35 10.52 10.19
N PHE A 432 6.35 9.67 10.39
CA PHE A 432 5.80 8.80 9.36
C PHE A 432 4.27 8.82 9.47
N THR A 433 3.64 9.71 8.71
CA THR A 433 2.18 9.95 8.79
C THR A 433 1.52 9.95 7.41
N ALA A 434 0.20 10.09 7.38
CA ALA A 434 -0.55 10.21 6.13
C ALA A 434 -0.26 11.51 5.37
N THR A 435 0.36 12.51 6.02
CA THR A 435 0.66 13.80 5.40
C THR A 435 1.89 13.79 4.51
N GLU A 436 2.83 12.85 4.71
CA GLU A 436 4.00 12.68 3.84
C GLU A 436 3.57 12.09 2.49
N SER A 437 4.15 12.60 1.39
CA SER A 437 3.98 12.02 0.07
C SER A 437 4.50 10.57 0.04
N MET A 438 4.02 9.77 -0.89
CA MET A 438 4.46 8.38 -1.00
C MET A 438 5.96 8.26 -1.25
N ASP A 439 6.51 9.11 -2.12
CA ASP A 439 7.94 9.12 -2.41
C ASP A 439 8.77 9.44 -1.15
N ARG A 440 8.30 10.40 -0.33
CA ARG A 440 8.95 10.72 0.94
C ARG A 440 8.87 9.56 1.95
N ARG A 441 7.75 8.83 1.98
CA ARG A 441 7.64 7.65 2.84
C ARG A 441 8.59 6.54 2.42
N MET A 442 8.76 6.29 1.13
CA MET A 442 9.71 5.30 0.63
C MET A 442 11.15 5.70 0.96
N GLU A 443 11.51 6.96 0.75
CA GLU A 443 12.81 7.50 1.16
C GLU A 443 13.07 7.31 2.68
N LEU A 444 12.07 7.57 3.52
CA LEU A 444 12.18 7.37 4.96
C LEU A 444 12.35 5.89 5.34
N VAL A 445 11.69 4.97 4.61
CA VAL A 445 11.90 3.53 4.79
C VAL A 445 13.33 3.13 4.44
N ASP A 446 13.88 3.65 3.34
CA ASP A 446 15.26 3.37 2.95
C ASP A 446 16.26 3.94 3.97
N MET A 447 16.07 5.19 4.41
CA MET A 447 16.89 5.80 5.47
C MET A 447 16.81 4.99 6.77
N PHE A 448 15.64 4.46 7.12
CA PHE A 448 15.46 3.63 8.31
C PHE A 448 16.14 2.26 8.15
N ASN A 449 15.99 1.61 7.02
CA ASN A 449 16.64 0.33 6.72
C ASN A 449 18.18 0.45 6.73
N ASN A 450 18.71 1.59 6.27
CA ASN A 450 20.15 1.89 6.26
C ASN A 450 20.67 2.47 7.60
N ASN A 451 19.81 2.59 8.61
CA ASN A 451 20.12 3.19 9.91
C ASN A 451 20.58 4.65 9.85
N GLU A 452 20.20 5.39 8.81
CA GLU A 452 20.40 6.83 8.72
C GLU A 452 19.41 7.60 9.62
N VAL A 453 18.24 7.00 9.83
CA VAL A 453 17.22 7.36 10.82
C VAL A 453 17.03 6.17 11.75
N ALA A 454 17.27 6.37 13.04
CA ALA A 454 17.21 5.30 14.04
C ALA A 454 15.76 4.96 14.45
N SER A 455 14.85 5.95 14.40
CA SER A 455 13.47 5.80 14.83
C SER A 455 12.46 6.43 13.85
N LEU A 456 11.35 5.75 13.63
CA LEU A 456 10.16 6.29 12.97
C LEU A 456 9.07 6.52 14.02
N VAL A 457 8.49 7.73 14.01
CA VAL A 457 7.36 8.10 14.87
C VAL A 457 6.10 8.14 14.00
N ALA A 458 5.13 7.29 14.29
CA ALA A 458 4.00 7.03 13.41
C ALA A 458 2.64 7.19 14.08
N ILE A 459 1.66 7.64 13.30
CA ILE A 459 0.26 7.63 13.65
C ILE A 459 -0.44 6.73 12.63
N ARG A 460 -0.99 5.57 13.02
CA ARG A 460 -1.78 4.60 12.22
C ARG A 460 -1.22 4.20 10.85
N CYS A 461 -0.56 5.09 10.10
CA CYS A 461 -0.15 4.86 8.71
C CYS A 461 0.86 3.71 8.51
N LEU A 462 1.48 3.22 9.59
CA LEU A 462 2.28 1.99 9.55
C LEU A 462 1.42 0.72 9.70
N ASP A 463 0.15 0.83 10.06
CA ASP A 463 -0.69 -0.33 10.30
C ASP A 463 -1.14 -0.98 8.97
N GLU A 464 -1.15 -0.24 7.85
CA GLU A 464 -1.54 -0.76 6.55
C GLU A 464 -0.54 -0.39 5.43
N GLY A 465 -0.16 -1.35 4.63
CA GLY A 465 0.37 -1.18 3.28
C GLY A 465 1.87 -0.96 3.09
N ILE A 466 2.65 -0.55 4.08
CA ILE A 466 4.09 -0.31 3.90
C ILE A 466 4.92 -1.43 4.54
N ASN A 467 5.91 -1.91 3.81
CA ASN A 467 6.78 -3.00 4.25
C ASN A 467 8.06 -2.46 4.90
N ILE A 468 8.21 -2.61 6.22
CA ILE A 468 9.42 -2.25 6.98
C ILE A 468 9.88 -3.46 7.80
N PRO A 469 10.55 -4.44 7.20
CA PRO A 469 10.90 -5.68 7.90
C PRO A 469 12.06 -5.50 8.90
N SER A 470 12.82 -4.41 8.80
CA SER A 470 13.99 -4.12 9.65
C SER A 470 13.65 -3.72 11.09
N ILE A 471 12.36 -3.54 11.44
CA ILE A 471 11.94 -3.16 12.80
C ILE A 471 12.45 -4.15 13.83
N LYS A 472 13.23 -3.71 14.82
CA LYS A 472 13.74 -4.52 15.93
C LYS A 472 12.91 -4.35 17.20
N SER A 473 12.46 -3.13 17.46
CA SER A 473 11.68 -2.80 18.66
C SER A 473 10.57 -1.79 18.36
N ALA A 474 9.52 -1.82 19.16
CA ALA A 474 8.41 -0.90 19.05
C ALA A 474 7.98 -0.39 20.44
N LEU A 475 7.65 0.90 20.53
CA LEU A 475 6.99 1.50 21.68
C LEU A 475 5.57 1.92 21.29
N ILE A 476 4.57 1.36 21.96
CA ILE A 476 3.16 1.68 21.75
C ILE A 476 2.73 2.68 22.83
N LEU A 477 2.68 3.96 22.48
CA LEU A 477 2.12 5.00 23.35
C LEU A 477 0.60 5.12 23.18
N SER A 478 0.11 4.82 21.97
CA SER A 478 -1.31 4.88 21.65
C SER A 478 -1.72 3.76 20.74
N SER A 479 -2.84 3.17 21.02
CA SER A 479 -3.52 2.19 20.17
C SER A 479 -5.02 2.42 20.25
N ASN A 480 -5.74 2.02 19.21
CA ASN A 480 -7.19 1.85 19.29
C ASN A 480 -7.50 0.54 20.02
N ASP A 481 -8.76 0.25 20.27
CA ASP A 481 -9.24 -1.04 20.76
C ASP A 481 -9.55 -2.04 19.63
N ASP A 482 -9.18 -1.72 18.37
CA ASP A 482 -9.40 -2.58 17.23
C ASP A 482 -8.42 -3.76 17.23
N TYR A 483 -8.96 -4.96 17.32
CA TYR A 483 -8.20 -6.22 17.23
C TYR A 483 -7.36 -6.32 15.95
N ARG A 484 -7.86 -5.80 14.82
CA ARG A 484 -7.15 -5.80 13.54
C ARG A 484 -5.84 -4.99 13.63
N GLU A 485 -5.90 -3.83 14.29
CA GLU A 485 -4.71 -2.98 14.49
C GLU A 485 -3.62 -3.73 15.26
N PHE A 486 -3.98 -4.46 16.31
CA PHE A 486 -3.02 -5.26 17.11
C PHE A 486 -2.36 -6.34 16.25
N VAL A 487 -3.15 -7.09 15.49
CA VAL A 487 -2.66 -8.17 14.63
C VAL A 487 -1.77 -7.62 13.51
N GLN A 488 -2.17 -6.52 12.88
CA GLN A 488 -1.42 -5.90 11.80
C GLN A 488 -0.08 -5.31 12.28
N ARG A 489 -0.07 -4.55 13.38
CA ARG A 489 1.15 -4.02 14.01
C ARG A 489 2.12 -5.14 14.38
N ARG A 490 1.62 -6.11 15.16
CA ARG A 490 2.41 -7.26 15.57
C ARG A 490 3.02 -7.97 14.36
N GLY A 491 2.22 -8.31 13.36
CA GLY A 491 2.69 -8.98 12.16
C GLY A 491 3.74 -8.21 11.36
N ARG A 492 3.79 -6.86 11.45
CA ARG A 492 4.85 -6.05 10.84
C ARG A 492 6.13 -6.06 11.64
N ILE A 493 6.01 -5.91 12.97
CA ILE A 493 7.15 -5.92 13.88
C ILE A 493 7.87 -7.28 13.82
N LEU A 494 7.14 -8.39 13.59
CA LEU A 494 7.67 -9.75 13.64
C LEU A 494 8.19 -10.27 12.30
N ARG A 495 8.26 -9.47 11.25
CA ARG A 495 8.83 -9.91 9.96
C ARG A 495 10.31 -10.29 10.10
N LYS A 496 10.69 -11.33 9.39
CA LYS A 496 12.09 -11.72 9.25
C LYS A 496 12.84 -10.70 8.41
N TYR A 497 14.05 -10.35 8.85
CA TYR A 497 14.94 -9.47 8.10
C TYR A 497 16.40 -9.69 8.52
N GLY A 498 17.26 -10.00 7.56
CA GLY A 498 18.67 -10.24 7.84
C GLY A 498 18.87 -11.31 8.93
N ASP A 499 19.61 -10.96 9.95
CA ASP A 499 19.95 -11.79 11.12
C ASP A 499 19.02 -11.60 12.33
N LYS A 500 17.89 -10.88 12.14
CA LYS A 500 16.91 -10.62 13.20
C LYS A 500 16.35 -11.92 13.77
N LYS A 501 16.62 -12.19 15.07
CA LYS A 501 16.21 -13.41 15.78
C LYS A 501 14.91 -13.22 16.59
N SER A 502 14.68 -12.02 17.10
CA SER A 502 13.50 -11.68 17.89
C SER A 502 13.16 -10.20 17.75
N ALA A 503 12.03 -9.79 18.31
CA ALA A 503 11.64 -8.39 18.45
C ALA A 503 11.21 -8.10 19.87
N ASP A 504 11.23 -6.81 20.26
CA ASP A 504 10.75 -6.34 21.56
C ASP A 504 9.61 -5.34 21.39
N ILE A 505 8.51 -5.56 22.08
CA ILE A 505 7.33 -4.69 22.05
C ILE A 505 7.12 -4.10 23.45
N TYR A 506 7.30 -2.81 23.57
CA TYR A 506 7.03 -2.01 24.75
C TYR A 506 5.66 -1.38 24.60
N ASP A 507 4.78 -1.53 25.57
CA ASP A 507 3.41 -1.03 25.49
C ASP A 507 3.02 -0.30 26.77
N VAL A 508 2.63 0.97 26.64
CA VAL A 508 2.21 1.78 27.78
C VAL A 508 0.73 1.61 28.03
N ILE A 509 0.41 0.87 29.07
CA ILE A 509 -0.93 0.50 29.51
C ILE A 509 -1.43 1.49 30.56
N VAL A 510 -2.57 2.13 30.32
CA VAL A 510 -3.21 3.05 31.29
C VAL A 510 -4.23 2.29 32.08
N LEU A 511 -4.02 2.19 33.39
CA LEU A 511 -4.99 1.59 34.29
C LEU A 511 -5.66 2.66 35.15
N PRO A 512 -6.97 2.56 35.37
CA PRO A 512 -7.67 3.47 36.26
C PRO A 512 -7.20 3.27 37.72
N SER A 513 -7.10 4.36 38.48
CA SER A 513 -6.80 4.31 39.92
C SER A 513 -8.02 3.91 40.73
N GLY A 514 -9.23 4.19 40.20
CA GLY A 514 -10.50 3.84 40.76
C GLY A 514 -11.14 2.62 40.13
N LEU A 515 -12.34 2.27 40.54
CA LEU A 515 -13.12 1.19 39.96
C LEU A 515 -13.79 1.69 38.66
N THR A 516 -13.04 1.76 37.57
CA THR A 516 -13.56 2.06 36.23
C THR A 516 -13.32 0.82 35.32
N PRO A 517 -14.10 -0.30 35.52
CA PRO A 517 -13.82 -1.57 34.85
C PRO A 517 -13.77 -1.47 33.32
N LYS A 518 -14.61 -0.62 32.70
CA LYS A 518 -14.65 -0.43 31.26
C LYS A 518 -13.35 0.14 30.69
N MET A 519 -12.66 1.00 31.43
CA MET A 519 -11.35 1.53 31.01
C MET A 519 -10.28 0.44 31.12
N ALA A 520 -10.30 -0.32 32.22
CA ALA A 520 -9.37 -1.43 32.40
C ALA A 520 -9.55 -2.52 31.34
N VAL A 521 -10.78 -2.89 30.99
CA VAL A 521 -11.07 -3.92 29.96
C VAL A 521 -10.44 -3.56 28.62
N ILE A 522 -10.53 -2.31 28.15
CA ILE A 522 -9.96 -1.86 26.88
C ILE A 522 -8.45 -2.07 26.86
N GLU A 523 -7.77 -1.65 27.90
CA GLU A 523 -6.32 -1.74 28.00
C GLU A 523 -5.83 -3.19 28.25
N LEU A 524 -6.54 -3.94 29.11
CA LEU A 524 -6.20 -5.34 29.40
C LEU A 524 -6.47 -6.27 28.21
N ARG A 525 -7.40 -5.94 27.32
CA ARG A 525 -7.59 -6.66 26.05
C ARG A 525 -6.36 -6.57 25.17
N ARG A 526 -5.80 -5.38 24.99
CA ARG A 526 -4.55 -5.19 24.24
C ARG A 526 -3.39 -5.90 24.91
N TYR A 527 -3.30 -5.78 26.23
CA TYR A 527 -2.31 -6.51 27.00
C TYR A 527 -2.38 -8.01 26.73
N TYR A 528 -3.57 -8.63 26.89
CA TYR A 528 -3.75 -10.06 26.65
C TYR A 528 -3.33 -10.47 25.24
N GLU A 529 -3.73 -9.72 24.22
CA GLU A 529 -3.43 -10.04 22.83
C GLU A 529 -1.92 -10.04 22.52
N TYR A 530 -1.14 -9.17 23.14
CA TYR A 530 0.31 -9.20 23.01
C TYR A 530 0.97 -10.20 23.96
N ALA A 531 0.47 -10.35 25.16
CA ALA A 531 1.06 -11.22 26.18
C ALA A 531 0.98 -12.71 25.82
N ARG A 532 -0.17 -13.18 25.33
CA ARG A 532 -0.47 -14.62 25.14
C ARG A 532 0.49 -15.34 24.15
N LEU A 533 1.16 -14.62 23.28
CA LEU A 533 2.06 -15.18 22.26
C LEU A 533 3.53 -14.75 22.44
N ALA A 534 3.83 -13.99 23.48
CA ALA A 534 5.18 -13.55 23.78
C ALA A 534 6.04 -14.69 24.35
N LEU A 535 7.36 -14.61 24.16
CA LEU A 535 8.31 -15.58 24.74
C LEU A 535 8.23 -15.62 26.30
N ASN A 536 7.92 -14.49 26.89
CA ASN A 536 7.79 -14.30 28.34
C ASN A 536 6.33 -14.39 28.83
N HIS A 537 5.45 -15.10 28.12
CA HIS A 537 4.01 -15.15 28.36
C HIS A 537 3.60 -15.65 29.76
N ASP A 538 4.30 -16.63 30.35
CA ASP A 538 3.90 -17.21 31.65
C ASP A 538 3.82 -16.15 32.74
N GLY A 539 4.85 -15.31 32.88
CA GLY A 539 4.86 -14.24 33.86
C GLY A 539 3.83 -13.15 33.57
N LEU A 540 3.59 -12.87 32.28
CA LEU A 540 2.61 -11.86 31.83
C LEU A 540 1.16 -12.33 32.09
N LEU A 541 0.85 -13.60 31.86
CA LEU A 541 -0.49 -14.13 32.11
C LEU A 541 -0.79 -14.18 33.61
N ALA A 542 0.19 -14.55 34.45
CA ALA A 542 0.04 -14.48 35.90
C ALA A 542 -0.19 -13.02 36.38
N GLN A 543 0.47 -12.04 35.78
CA GLN A 543 0.24 -10.62 36.05
C GLN A 543 -1.15 -10.17 35.60
N LEU A 544 -1.61 -10.64 34.43
CA LEU A 544 -2.98 -10.37 33.97
C LEU A 544 -4.03 -10.89 34.93
N ASP A 545 -3.87 -12.14 35.43
CA ASP A 545 -4.81 -12.72 36.41
C ASP A 545 -4.89 -11.87 37.68
N ALA A 546 -3.76 -11.34 38.16
CA ALA A 546 -3.74 -10.43 39.30
C ALA A 546 -4.52 -9.13 39.03
N LEU A 547 -4.32 -8.52 37.85
CA LEU A 547 -5.02 -7.31 37.42
C LEU A 547 -6.52 -7.56 37.21
N LEU A 548 -6.92 -8.69 36.64
CA LEU A 548 -8.32 -9.05 36.46
C LEU A 548 -9.04 -9.14 37.83
N ASN A 549 -8.38 -9.77 38.80
CA ASN A 549 -8.92 -9.85 40.16
C ASN A 549 -9.05 -8.46 40.83
N GLU A 550 -8.05 -7.58 40.62
CA GLU A 550 -8.08 -6.21 41.16
C GLU A 550 -9.30 -5.41 40.66
N TYR A 551 -9.61 -5.53 39.35
CA TYR A 551 -10.74 -4.82 38.74
C TYR A 551 -12.04 -5.59 38.75
N ASN A 552 -12.10 -6.76 39.43
CA ASN A 552 -13.25 -7.66 39.47
C ASN A 552 -13.76 -8.04 38.06
N LEU A 553 -12.81 -8.37 37.18
CA LEU A 553 -13.02 -8.79 35.78
C LEU A 553 -12.70 -10.27 35.63
N THR A 554 -13.27 -10.88 34.59
CA THR A 554 -12.92 -12.23 34.14
C THR A 554 -12.11 -12.16 32.83
N LEU A 555 -11.39 -13.22 32.47
CA LEU A 555 -10.72 -13.33 31.19
C LEU A 555 -11.72 -13.21 30.04
N ASP A 556 -12.92 -13.74 30.18
CA ASP A 556 -14.00 -13.63 29.19
C ASP A 556 -14.44 -12.17 28.97
N ASP A 557 -14.47 -11.34 30.00
CA ASP A 557 -14.77 -9.92 29.86
C ASP A 557 -13.76 -9.21 28.99
N VAL A 558 -12.50 -9.62 29.03
CA VAL A 558 -11.40 -9.05 28.25
C VAL A 558 -11.35 -9.64 26.85
N MET A 559 -11.42 -10.97 26.70
CA MET A 559 -11.34 -11.65 25.41
C MET A 559 -12.50 -11.30 24.48
N PHE A 560 -13.69 -11.13 25.05
CA PHE A 560 -14.93 -10.95 24.31
C PHE A 560 -15.50 -9.54 24.41
N TYR A 561 -14.73 -8.61 24.96
CA TYR A 561 -15.11 -7.21 24.91
C TYR A 561 -15.27 -6.77 23.45
N THR A 562 -16.47 -6.42 23.10
CA THR A 562 -16.78 -5.74 21.86
C THR A 562 -17.58 -4.51 22.23
N GLU A 563 -17.05 -3.34 21.98
CA GLU A 563 -17.94 -2.21 21.73
C GLU A 563 -18.73 -2.60 20.49
N ILE A 564 -20.04 -2.44 20.58
CA ILE A 564 -20.98 -2.87 19.52
C ILE A 564 -20.35 -2.61 18.17
N ASN A 565 -20.17 -3.68 17.40
CA ASN A 565 -19.63 -3.62 16.04
C ASN A 565 -20.51 -2.70 15.19
N THR A 566 -20.25 -1.43 15.23
CA THR A 566 -20.60 -0.57 14.13
C THR A 566 -19.48 -0.74 13.12
N GLU A 567 -19.77 -1.37 11.99
CA GLU A 567 -18.96 -1.29 10.76
C GLU A 567 -18.91 0.16 10.26
N VAL A 568 -18.66 1.08 11.15
CA VAL A 568 -18.46 2.48 10.82
C VAL A 568 -16.95 2.62 10.69
N ASP A 569 -16.49 2.68 9.47
CA ASP A 569 -15.11 3.00 9.15
C ASP A 569 -14.67 4.23 9.96
N LEU A 570 -13.77 4.02 10.92
CA LEU A 570 -13.19 5.10 11.72
C LEU A 570 -12.19 5.94 10.88
N ASP A 571 -12.04 5.63 9.58
CA ASP A 571 -11.01 6.14 8.67
C ASP A 571 -11.50 7.20 7.66
N ASP A 572 -12.71 7.77 7.81
CA ASP A 572 -13.13 8.96 7.05
C ASP A 572 -12.69 10.27 7.70
#